data_5261a164244c8f6897a168976d73ac8b
#
_entry.id   5261a164244c8f6897a168976d73ac8b
#
_cell.length_a   1.000
_cell.length_b   1.000
_cell.length_c   1.000
_cell.angle_alpha   90.00
_cell.angle_beta   90.00
_cell.angle_gamma   90.00
#
_symmetry.space_group_name_H-M   'P 1'
#
loop_
_entity.id
_entity.type
_entity.pdbx_description
1 polymer ?
#
loop_
_entity_poly.entity_id
_entity_poly.type
_entity_poly.pdbx_seq_one_letter_code
_entity_poly.pdbx_strand_id
1 'polypeptide(L)'
;MGLIVKTTYRVRSGKRASFLADFSVIATATRAAPACDWIYVVEDDEEDTIEVMSCWQSEAGFDDHLRWRIETERWRELETKYIDGDPDIKLLPVMFRFS
;
A
#
# COMPACT_ATOMS: atom_id res chain seq x y z
N MET A 1 -5.99 4.04 -18.96
CA MET A 1 -4.75 4.59 -18.42
C MET A 1 -4.55 4.13 -17.00
N GLY A 2 -3.33 4.16 -16.51
CA GLY A 2 -3.01 3.66 -15.18
C GLY A 2 -3.47 4.55 -14.04
N LEU A 3 -3.43 3.97 -12.85
CA LEU A 3 -3.73 4.65 -11.59
C LEU A 3 -2.55 4.47 -10.65
N ILE A 4 -2.04 5.57 -10.11
CA ILE A 4 -1.07 5.51 -9.03
C ILE A 4 -1.82 5.70 -7.72
N VAL A 5 -1.55 4.84 -6.76
CA VAL A 5 -2.13 4.92 -5.42
C VAL A 5 -1.02 5.23 -4.43
N LYS A 6 -1.19 6.30 -3.70
CA LYS A 6 -0.29 6.69 -2.62
C LYS A 6 -0.99 6.41 -1.29
N THR A 7 -0.42 5.52 -0.51
CA THR A 7 -0.94 5.18 0.81
C THR A 7 0.06 5.61 1.87
N THR A 8 -0.40 6.40 2.83
CA THR A 8 0.43 6.85 3.95
C THR A 8 0.00 6.13 5.21
N TYR A 9 0.93 5.38 5.80
CA TYR A 9 0.71 4.65 7.04
C TYR A 9 1.43 5.35 8.19
N ARG A 10 0.70 5.57 9.28
CA ARG A 10 1.30 6.00 10.54
C ARG A 10 1.55 4.76 11.38
N VAL A 11 2.81 4.41 11.51
CA VAL A 11 3.22 3.19 12.23
C VAL A 11 3.41 3.53 13.70
N ARG A 12 2.97 2.65 14.58
CA ARG A 12 3.15 2.83 16.02
C ARG A 12 4.63 2.95 16.35
N SER A 13 4.94 3.80 17.33
CA SER A 13 6.31 4.09 17.73
C SER A 13 7.09 2.81 18.03
N GLY A 14 8.30 2.71 17.47
CA GLY A 14 9.18 1.56 17.65
C GLY A 14 8.79 0.31 16.84
N LYS A 15 7.74 0.39 16.02
CA LYS A 15 7.25 -0.77 15.24
C LYS A 15 7.60 -0.74 13.76
N ARG A 16 8.34 0.26 13.32
CA ARG A 16 8.65 0.45 11.90
C ARG A 16 9.32 -0.77 11.26
N ALA A 17 10.37 -1.29 11.88
CA ALA A 17 11.10 -2.43 11.33
C ALA A 17 10.24 -3.68 11.26
N SER A 18 9.47 -3.94 12.31
CA SER A 18 8.54 -5.09 12.34
C SER A 18 7.44 -4.96 11.31
N PHE A 19 6.88 -3.74 11.16
CA PHE A 19 5.89 -3.47 10.13
C PHE A 19 6.45 -3.74 8.72
N LEU A 20 7.63 -3.24 8.41
CA LEU A 20 8.25 -3.43 7.10
C LEU A 20 8.51 -4.91 6.80
N ALA A 21 8.95 -5.67 7.79
CA ALA A 21 9.18 -7.11 7.63
C ALA A 21 7.88 -7.85 7.28
N ASP A 22 6.82 -7.61 8.03
CA ASP A 22 5.52 -8.26 7.78
C ASP A 22 4.85 -7.75 6.52
N PHE A 23 4.95 -6.44 6.26
CA PHE A 23 4.40 -5.81 5.06
C PHE A 23 5.04 -6.35 3.78
N SER A 24 6.34 -6.63 3.79
CA SER A 24 7.04 -7.13 2.61
C SER A 24 6.45 -8.44 2.09
N VAL A 25 5.96 -9.29 2.99
CA VAL A 25 5.29 -10.55 2.60
C VAL A 25 3.97 -10.26 1.90
N ILE A 26 3.19 -9.32 2.44
CA ILE A 26 1.90 -8.93 1.86
C ILE A 26 2.09 -8.18 0.54
N ALA A 27 3.09 -7.30 0.46
CA ALA A 27 3.41 -6.57 -0.75
C ALA A 27 3.80 -7.51 -1.90
N THR A 28 4.49 -8.60 -1.60
CA THR A 28 4.84 -9.62 -2.59
C THR A 28 3.57 -10.25 -3.16
N ALA A 29 2.59 -10.57 -2.32
CA ALA A 29 1.30 -11.10 -2.77
C ALA A 29 0.52 -10.06 -3.58
N THR A 30 0.54 -8.81 -3.18
CA THR A 30 -0.11 -7.71 -3.90
C THR A 30 0.52 -7.51 -5.29
N ARG A 31 1.83 -7.56 -5.38
CA ARG A 31 2.54 -7.42 -6.66
C ARG A 31 2.20 -8.55 -7.63
N ALA A 32 1.84 -9.70 -7.14
CA ALA A 32 1.42 -10.83 -7.96
C ALA A 32 0.03 -10.63 -8.57
N ALA A 33 -0.76 -9.65 -8.12
CA ALA A 33 -2.06 -9.34 -8.71
C ALA A 33 -1.87 -8.89 -10.17
N PRO A 34 -2.66 -9.41 -11.13
CA PRO A 34 -2.45 -9.10 -12.55
C PRO A 34 -2.56 -7.62 -12.89
N ALA A 35 -3.36 -6.87 -12.17
CA ALA A 35 -3.55 -5.44 -12.42
C ALA A 35 -2.48 -4.54 -11.79
N CYS A 36 -1.60 -5.09 -10.97
CA CYS A 36 -0.55 -4.31 -10.30
C CYS A 36 0.74 -4.30 -11.12
N ASP A 37 1.16 -3.11 -11.53
CA ASP A 37 2.38 -2.95 -12.33
C ASP A 37 3.64 -2.86 -11.47
N TRP A 38 3.59 -2.12 -10.37
CA TRP A 38 4.70 -2.00 -9.44
C TRP A 38 4.24 -1.48 -8.07
N ILE A 39 5.08 -1.72 -7.07
CA ILE A 39 4.91 -1.22 -5.70
C ILE A 39 6.24 -0.70 -5.21
N TYR A 40 6.26 0.52 -4.67
CA TYR A 40 7.41 1.08 -3.98
C TYR A 40 7.03 1.41 -2.54
N VAL A 41 7.89 1.04 -1.61
CA VAL A 41 7.80 1.49 -0.23
C VAL A 41 8.84 2.56 -0.05
N VAL A 42 8.42 3.75 0.31
CA VAL A 42 9.29 4.93 0.38
C VAL A 42 9.34 5.46 1.80
N GLU A 43 10.50 5.96 2.14
CA GLU A 43 10.73 6.59 3.43
C GLU A 43 10.16 8.01 3.41
N ASP A 44 9.45 8.39 4.47
CA ASP A 44 8.98 9.76 4.67
C ASP A 44 9.93 10.48 5.63
N ASP A 45 9.96 11.80 5.54
CA ASP A 45 10.74 12.65 6.46
C ASP A 45 10.20 12.59 7.89
N GLU A 46 8.89 12.29 8.05
CA GLU A 46 8.30 12.14 9.36
C GLU A 46 8.64 10.77 9.96
N GLU A 47 9.11 10.80 11.21
CA GLU A 47 9.34 9.59 11.98
C GLU A 47 8.03 8.78 12.08
N ASP A 48 8.13 7.47 12.02
CA ASP A 48 7.01 6.55 12.12
C ASP A 48 5.99 6.62 10.98
N THR A 49 6.30 7.34 9.91
CA THR A 49 5.45 7.40 8.72
C THR A 49 6.10 6.65 7.57
N ILE A 50 5.32 5.82 6.89
CA ILE A 50 5.76 5.05 5.73
C ILE A 50 4.79 5.30 4.58
N GLU A 51 5.33 5.60 3.41
CA GLU A 51 4.52 5.74 2.21
C GLU A 51 4.68 4.53 1.30
N VAL A 52 3.57 4.06 0.77
CA VAL A 52 3.53 3.01 -0.23
C VAL A 52 2.93 3.59 -1.49
N MET A 53 3.68 3.51 -2.58
CA MET A 53 3.18 3.90 -3.89
C MET A 53 3.03 2.66 -4.75
N SER A 54 1.89 2.53 -5.41
CA SER A 54 1.62 1.42 -6.30
C SER A 54 0.98 1.92 -7.59
N CYS A 55 1.21 1.19 -8.66
CA CYS A 55 0.64 1.51 -9.96
C CYS A 55 -0.25 0.37 -10.42
N TRP A 56 -1.44 0.72 -10.86
CA TRP A 56 -2.47 -0.22 -11.29
C TRP A 56 -2.91 0.07 -12.72
N GLN A 57 -3.24 -0.97 -13.46
CA GLN A 57 -3.68 -0.83 -14.84
C GLN A 57 -5.00 -0.07 -14.95
N SER A 58 -5.86 -0.18 -13.91
CA SER A 58 -7.16 0.47 -13.87
C SER A 58 -7.63 0.66 -12.44
N GLU A 59 -8.58 1.56 -12.26
CA GLU A 59 -9.24 1.75 -10.97
C GLU A 59 -9.98 0.49 -10.53
N ALA A 60 -10.62 -0.21 -11.47
CA ALA A 60 -11.31 -1.45 -11.17
C ALA A 60 -10.36 -2.52 -10.62
N GLY A 61 -9.16 -2.63 -11.16
CA GLY A 61 -8.14 -3.54 -10.67
C GLY A 61 -7.70 -3.21 -9.24
N PHE A 62 -7.58 -1.93 -8.93
CA PHE A 62 -7.28 -1.50 -7.57
C PHE A 62 -8.45 -1.76 -6.62
N ASP A 63 -9.67 -1.51 -7.04
CA ASP A 63 -10.87 -1.77 -6.22
C ASP A 63 -10.99 -3.25 -5.87
N ASP A 64 -10.71 -4.15 -6.81
CA ASP A 64 -10.68 -5.58 -6.56
C ASP A 64 -9.62 -5.93 -5.50
N HIS A 65 -8.45 -5.31 -5.57
CA HIS A 65 -7.40 -5.49 -4.58
C HIS A 65 -7.82 -4.99 -3.20
N LEU A 66 -8.45 -3.81 -3.11
CA LEU A 66 -8.95 -3.28 -1.84
C LEU A 66 -9.96 -4.23 -1.21
N ARG A 67 -10.85 -4.79 -2.01
CA ARG A 67 -11.83 -5.76 -1.54
C ARG A 67 -11.14 -6.98 -0.96
N TRP A 68 -10.14 -7.49 -1.65
CA TRP A 68 -9.33 -8.60 -1.16
C TRP A 68 -8.64 -8.27 0.17
N ARG A 69 -8.10 -7.06 0.31
CA ARG A 69 -7.46 -6.61 1.56
C ARG A 69 -8.45 -6.61 2.72
N ILE A 70 -9.65 -6.09 2.49
CA ILE A 70 -10.69 -6.01 3.52
C ILE A 70 -11.11 -7.41 3.96
N GLU A 71 -11.18 -8.37 3.05
CA GLU A 71 -11.57 -9.74 3.31
C GLU A 71 -10.45 -10.60 3.90
N THR A 72 -9.21 -10.14 3.81
CA THR A 72 -8.04 -10.91 4.23
C THR A 72 -7.68 -10.61 5.67
N GLU A 73 -7.80 -11.61 6.53
CA GLU A 73 -7.48 -11.50 7.95
C GLU A 73 -6.07 -10.99 8.22
N ARG A 74 -5.11 -11.41 7.41
CA ARG A 74 -3.71 -10.99 7.53
C ARG A 74 -3.52 -9.48 7.42
N TRP A 75 -4.28 -8.82 6.54
CA TRP A 75 -4.26 -7.37 6.43
C TRP A 75 -4.83 -6.70 7.67
N ARG A 76 -5.92 -7.24 8.23
CA ARG A 76 -6.51 -6.72 9.46
C ARG A 76 -5.54 -6.86 10.62
N GLU A 77 -4.86 -7.99 10.73
CA GLU A 77 -3.85 -8.22 11.76
C GLU A 77 -2.71 -7.21 11.65
N LEU A 78 -2.22 -6.97 10.44
CA LEU A 78 -1.16 -6.01 10.19
C LEU A 78 -1.57 -4.61 10.62
N GLU A 79 -2.74 -4.16 10.19
CA GLU A 79 -3.24 -2.83 10.53
C GLU A 79 -3.47 -2.69 12.04
N THR A 80 -4.09 -3.67 12.65
CA THR A 80 -4.35 -3.66 14.10
C THR A 80 -3.07 -3.63 14.92
N LYS A 81 -2.07 -4.38 14.48
CA LYS A 81 -0.81 -4.54 15.21
C LYS A 81 0.12 -3.34 15.09
N TYR A 82 0.19 -2.72 13.93
CA TYR A 82 1.23 -1.75 13.61
C TYR A 82 0.76 -0.35 13.28
N ILE A 83 -0.48 -0.19 12.82
CA ILE A 83 -0.95 1.09 12.27
C ILE A 83 -1.74 1.86 13.31
N ASP A 84 -1.43 3.15 13.40
CA ASP A 84 -2.11 4.07 14.29
C ASP A 84 -3.07 4.93 13.47
N GLY A 85 -4.36 4.70 13.67
CA GLY A 85 -5.40 5.36 12.90
C GLY A 85 -5.60 4.73 11.51
N ASP A 86 -6.43 5.37 10.70
CA ASP A 86 -6.71 4.92 9.35
C ASP A 86 -5.60 5.38 8.38
N PRO A 87 -5.18 4.53 7.42
CA PRO A 87 -4.25 4.96 6.39
C PRO A 87 -4.86 6.05 5.50
N ASP A 88 -4.03 7.01 5.09
CA ASP A 88 -4.44 7.99 4.08
C ASP A 88 -4.19 7.39 2.70
N ILE A 89 -5.25 7.28 1.90
CA ILE A 89 -5.17 6.74 0.54
C ILE A 89 -5.48 7.83 -0.45
N LYS A 90 -4.57 8.07 -1.38
CA LYS A 90 -4.75 9.06 -2.44
C LYS A 90 -4.66 8.38 -3.79
N LEU A 91 -5.68 8.59 -4.60
CA LEU A 91 -5.76 8.06 -5.96
C LEU A 91 -5.29 9.13 -6.94
N LEU A 92 -4.30 8.78 -7.75
CA LEU A 92 -3.67 9.69 -8.70
C LEU A 92 -3.77 9.10 -10.11
N PRO A 93 -4.84 9.43 -10.86
CA PRO A 93 -4.95 8.94 -12.23
C PRO A 93 -3.79 9.44 -13.09
N VAL A 94 -3.20 8.53 -13.86
CA VAL A 94 -2.09 8.87 -14.75
C VAL A 94 -2.61 9.60 -15.96
N MET A 95 -2.14 10.81 -16.20
CA MET A 95 -2.49 11.61 -17.38
C MET A 95 -1.58 11.30 -18.56
N PHE A 96 -0.27 11.23 -18.31
CA PHE A 96 0.74 10.96 -19.32
C PHE A 96 1.81 10.05 -18.75
N ARG A 97 2.35 9.18 -19.59
CA ARG A 97 3.46 8.32 -19.21
C ARG A 97 4.62 8.53 -20.17
N PHE A 98 5.75 8.91 -19.61
CA PHE A 98 7.02 9.05 -20.34
C PHE A 98 7.96 7.97 -19.81
N SER A 99 8.41 7.09 -20.69
CA SER A 99 9.27 5.98 -20.29
C SER A 99 10.36 5.70 -21.31
#